data_065fe73d9992a12c8cb36231847fc9eb
#
_entry.id   065fe73d9992a12c8cb36231847fc9eb
#
_cell.length_a   1.000
_cell.length_b   1.000
_cell.length_c   1.000
_cell.angle_alpha   90.00
_cell.angle_beta   90.00
_cell.angle_gamma   90.00
#
_symmetry.space_group_name_H-M   'P 1'
#
loop_
_entity.id
_entity.type
_entity.pdbx_description
1 polymer ?
#
loop_
_entity_poly.entity_id
_entity_poly.type
_entity_poly.pdbx_seq_one_letter_code
_entity_poly.pdbx_strand_id
1 'polypeptide(L)'
;GELAEPALETEPSEENYGGDEYRSFDMRVVDRMSIYANIGDTNPIETLYAGEVVTLTETEDPDWVRISDSSGKQIGFTNEGFLKAIDASCEVYAELPIEYGSARTNENTYVDAYSHLVDISKYLKVYYSTDIDNTGVDLSQYDVKVSMKLSTSDTTIGEPFYNRNLCMLQYDTLQKLMLAIEKFREDGYTIVIYDAYRPTSVQQRWFDVVQVHKWVANPAIGMGGVHDRGTAIDMSLIDSEGNELEMPTPMHTFTVESARTSTTMTETARNNMNYMLNVMVSCGFTYINSEWWHFQDTDTKYYLPTDHPIDDIPLVPLEDFE
;
A
#
# COMPACT_ATOMS: atom_id res chain seq x y z
N GLY A 1 32.26 -45.55 -35.57
CA GLY A 1 32.07 -44.63 -34.49
C GLY A 1 31.04 -43.60 -34.90
N GLU A 2 29.77 -43.78 -34.52
CA GLU A 2 28.71 -42.82 -34.69
C GLU A 2 28.87 -41.70 -33.65
N LEU A 3 28.93 -40.48 -34.14
CA LEU A 3 28.92 -39.29 -33.32
C LEU A 3 27.47 -39.09 -32.83
N ALA A 4 27.26 -39.10 -31.51
CA ALA A 4 26.00 -38.74 -30.88
C ALA A 4 25.71 -37.25 -31.18
N GLU A 5 24.51 -36.97 -31.70
CA GLU A 5 23.97 -35.62 -31.82
C GLU A 5 23.75 -35.01 -30.42
N PRO A 6 24.05 -33.72 -30.21
CA PRO A 6 23.72 -33.08 -28.97
C PRO A 6 22.21 -32.95 -28.84
N ALA A 7 21.69 -33.26 -27.64
CA ALA A 7 20.31 -33.08 -27.30
C ALA A 7 19.87 -31.61 -27.53
N LEU A 8 18.82 -31.44 -28.31
CA LEU A 8 18.12 -30.15 -28.44
C LEU A 8 17.70 -29.71 -27.05
N GLU A 9 18.25 -28.56 -26.61
CA GLU A 9 17.65 -27.78 -25.54
C GLU A 9 16.24 -27.43 -25.99
N THR A 10 15.26 -27.93 -25.27
CA THR A 10 13.88 -27.53 -25.45
C THR A 10 13.77 -26.06 -25.04
N GLU A 11 13.60 -25.21 -26.06
CA GLU A 11 13.17 -23.84 -25.80
C GLU A 11 11.91 -23.87 -24.90
N PRO A 12 11.79 -22.91 -23.91
CA PRO A 12 10.58 -22.83 -23.15
C PRO A 12 9.43 -22.58 -24.12
N SER A 13 8.38 -23.39 -24.03
CA SER A 13 7.19 -23.28 -24.82
C SER A 13 6.71 -21.82 -24.81
N GLU A 14 6.51 -21.25 -26.01
CA GLU A 14 5.78 -20.00 -26.18
C GLU A 14 4.38 -20.17 -25.55
N GLU A 15 4.22 -19.73 -24.31
CA GLU A 15 2.91 -19.63 -23.70
C GLU A 15 2.14 -18.48 -24.37
N ASN A 16 1.00 -18.81 -24.88
CA ASN A 16 0.06 -18.01 -25.62
C ASN A 16 -0.33 -16.75 -24.82
N TYR A 17 0.19 -15.61 -25.18
CA TYR A 17 -0.26 -14.30 -24.70
C TYR A 17 -1.61 -13.94 -25.37
N GLY A 18 -2.70 -14.47 -24.84
CA GLY A 18 -4.02 -14.21 -25.34
C GLY A 18 -5.07 -14.49 -24.25
N GLY A 19 -5.32 -13.52 -23.40
CA GLY A 19 -6.35 -13.54 -22.36
C GLY A 19 -5.77 -12.99 -21.05
N ASP A 20 -6.55 -12.31 -20.24
CA ASP A 20 -6.15 -11.74 -18.94
C ASP A 20 -5.47 -12.81 -18.07
N GLU A 21 -4.14 -12.80 -18.09
CA GLU A 21 -3.35 -13.78 -17.35
C GLU A 21 -3.29 -13.32 -15.89
N TYR A 22 -3.92 -14.09 -15.00
CA TYR A 22 -3.91 -13.83 -13.57
C TYR A 22 -2.50 -13.98 -13.01
N ARG A 23 -2.01 -12.94 -12.34
CA ARG A 23 -0.67 -12.92 -11.76
C ARG A 23 -0.63 -13.76 -10.50
N SER A 24 0.53 -14.35 -10.24
CA SER A 24 0.80 -15.13 -9.03
C SER A 24 1.99 -14.56 -8.27
N PHE A 25 1.93 -14.62 -6.93
CA PHE A 25 2.91 -14.01 -6.04
C PHE A 25 3.20 -14.95 -4.88
N ASP A 26 4.47 -15.19 -4.60
CA ASP A 26 4.87 -15.90 -3.39
C ASP A 26 4.88 -14.95 -2.21
N MET A 27 4.05 -15.24 -1.24
CA MET A 27 3.74 -14.36 -0.13
C MET A 27 3.96 -15.07 1.21
N ARG A 28 4.41 -14.29 2.20
CA ARG A 28 4.50 -14.74 3.58
C ARG A 28 3.33 -14.17 4.38
N VAL A 29 2.59 -15.02 5.04
CA VAL A 29 1.49 -14.62 5.93
C VAL A 29 2.09 -13.88 7.14
N VAL A 30 1.53 -12.72 7.48
CA VAL A 30 1.98 -11.90 8.63
C VAL A 30 0.93 -11.78 9.72
N ASP A 31 -0.32 -12.12 9.44
CA ASP A 31 -1.42 -12.21 10.41
C ASP A 31 -2.33 -13.38 10.04
N ARG A 32 -3.23 -13.78 10.91
CA ARG A 32 -4.21 -14.83 10.62
C ARG A 32 -4.97 -14.50 9.34
N MET A 33 -4.98 -15.45 8.42
CA MET A 33 -5.67 -15.34 7.14
C MET A 33 -6.70 -16.44 7.01
N SER A 34 -7.95 -16.09 6.84
CA SER A 34 -9.05 -17.03 6.64
C SER A 34 -9.07 -17.57 5.22
N ILE A 35 -9.18 -18.89 5.06
CA ILE A 35 -9.28 -19.55 3.76
C ILE A 35 -10.68 -20.10 3.59
N TYR A 36 -11.25 -19.89 2.41
CA TYR A 36 -12.61 -20.27 2.06
C TYR A 36 -12.61 -21.29 0.90
N ALA A 37 -13.61 -22.16 0.85
CA ALA A 37 -13.71 -23.17 -0.20
C ALA A 37 -13.99 -22.53 -1.58
N ASN A 38 -14.83 -21.49 -1.60
CA ASN A 38 -15.20 -20.79 -2.83
C ASN A 38 -15.20 -19.26 -2.60
N ILE A 39 -15.10 -18.52 -3.69
CA ILE A 39 -15.30 -17.06 -3.72
C ILE A 39 -16.71 -16.74 -3.21
N GLY A 40 -16.81 -15.77 -2.29
CA GLY A 40 -18.07 -15.35 -1.70
C GLY A 40 -18.55 -16.16 -0.49
N ASP A 41 -17.86 -17.24 -0.11
CA ASP A 41 -18.18 -17.98 1.11
C ASP A 41 -17.94 -17.12 2.35
N THR A 42 -18.75 -17.31 3.38
CA THR A 42 -18.66 -16.58 4.66
C THR A 42 -18.08 -17.43 5.80
N ASN A 43 -18.01 -18.74 5.62
CA ASN A 43 -17.46 -19.66 6.61
C ASN A 43 -16.09 -20.17 6.14
N PRO A 44 -15.00 -19.84 6.85
CA PRO A 44 -13.68 -20.34 6.49
C PRO A 44 -13.58 -21.85 6.71
N ILE A 45 -12.84 -22.51 5.82
CA ILE A 45 -12.52 -23.94 5.93
C ILE A 45 -11.17 -24.18 6.63
N GLU A 46 -10.29 -23.16 6.63
CA GLU A 46 -8.95 -23.22 7.18
C GLU A 46 -8.48 -21.83 7.61
N THR A 47 -7.47 -21.77 8.45
CA THR A 47 -6.78 -20.52 8.83
C THR A 47 -5.29 -20.73 8.66
N LEU A 48 -4.66 -19.86 7.89
CA LEU A 48 -3.20 -19.72 7.83
C LEU A 48 -2.70 -18.80 8.93
N TYR A 49 -1.47 -19.05 9.40
CA TYR A 49 -0.86 -18.31 10.49
C TYR A 49 0.40 -17.57 10.02
N ALA A 50 0.80 -16.59 10.81
CA ALA A 50 2.02 -15.81 10.52
C ALA A 50 3.25 -16.73 10.36
N GLY A 51 4.03 -16.48 9.32
CA GLY A 51 5.22 -17.24 8.93
C GLY A 51 4.99 -18.26 7.82
N GLU A 52 3.75 -18.67 7.54
CA GLU A 52 3.46 -19.57 6.43
C GLU A 52 3.70 -18.90 5.09
N VAL A 53 4.29 -19.62 4.14
CA VAL A 53 4.54 -19.13 2.76
C VAL A 53 3.57 -19.83 1.83
N VAL A 54 2.87 -19.02 1.05
CA VAL A 54 1.85 -19.45 0.09
C VAL A 54 1.97 -18.67 -1.21
N THR A 55 1.40 -19.19 -2.28
CA THR A 55 1.25 -18.48 -3.55
C THR A 55 -0.16 -17.88 -3.63
N LEU A 56 -0.25 -16.56 -3.76
CA LEU A 56 -1.49 -15.85 -4.07
C LEU A 56 -1.61 -15.71 -5.59
N THR A 57 -2.74 -16.07 -6.16
CA THR A 57 -3.04 -15.88 -7.58
C THR A 57 -4.30 -15.03 -7.70
N GLU A 58 -4.24 -13.96 -8.50
CA GLU A 58 -5.41 -13.14 -8.84
C GLU A 58 -6.54 -14.00 -9.41
N THR A 59 -7.78 -13.54 -9.29
CA THR A 59 -8.97 -14.22 -9.84
C THR A 59 -9.80 -13.23 -10.66
N GLU A 60 -10.88 -13.71 -11.29
CA GLU A 60 -11.85 -12.84 -11.98
C GLU A 60 -12.51 -11.84 -11.02
N ASP A 61 -12.64 -12.21 -9.74
CA ASP A 61 -13.15 -11.32 -8.70
C ASP A 61 -11.96 -10.57 -8.07
N PRO A 62 -11.83 -9.25 -8.27
CA PRO A 62 -10.68 -8.48 -7.81
C PRO A 62 -10.56 -8.41 -6.27
N ASP A 63 -11.63 -8.74 -5.54
CA ASP A 63 -11.63 -8.78 -4.07
C ASP A 63 -11.11 -10.12 -3.53
N TRP A 64 -10.94 -11.12 -4.39
CA TRP A 64 -10.55 -12.47 -4.00
C TRP A 64 -9.28 -12.93 -4.70
N VAL A 65 -8.45 -13.65 -3.97
CA VAL A 65 -7.29 -14.34 -4.52
C VAL A 65 -7.37 -15.83 -4.22
N ARG A 66 -6.87 -16.63 -5.13
CA ARG A 66 -6.69 -18.08 -4.95
C ARG A 66 -5.40 -18.31 -4.18
N ILE A 67 -5.43 -19.24 -3.23
CA ILE A 67 -4.29 -19.62 -2.40
C ILE A 67 -3.82 -21.02 -2.77
N SER A 68 -2.51 -21.15 -2.99
CA SER A 68 -1.85 -22.45 -3.12
C SER A 68 -0.74 -22.59 -2.08
N ASP A 69 -0.53 -23.80 -1.59
CA ASP A 69 0.57 -24.11 -0.68
C ASP A 69 1.93 -24.14 -1.42
N SER A 70 3.00 -24.33 -0.67
CA SER A 70 4.37 -24.40 -1.21
C SER A 70 4.62 -25.55 -2.19
N SER A 71 3.72 -26.52 -2.28
CA SER A 71 3.76 -27.61 -3.28
C SER A 71 3.03 -27.24 -4.58
N GLY A 72 2.36 -26.07 -4.63
CA GLY A 72 1.50 -25.65 -5.72
C GLY A 72 0.08 -26.19 -5.68
N LYS A 73 -0.29 -26.91 -4.59
CA LYS A 73 -1.66 -27.41 -4.41
C LYS A 73 -2.56 -26.27 -3.95
N GLN A 74 -3.65 -26.04 -4.69
CA GLN A 74 -4.68 -25.11 -4.27
C GLN A 74 -5.32 -25.57 -2.94
N ILE A 75 -5.37 -24.64 -1.97
CA ILE A 75 -5.99 -24.86 -0.65
C ILE A 75 -7.30 -24.09 -0.48
N GLY A 76 -7.55 -23.05 -1.28
CA GLY A 76 -8.80 -22.31 -1.25
C GLY A 76 -8.67 -20.90 -1.81
N PHE A 77 -9.50 -20.01 -1.28
CA PHE A 77 -9.58 -18.60 -1.65
C PHE A 77 -9.59 -17.72 -0.40
N THR A 78 -9.17 -16.47 -0.54
CA THR A 78 -9.31 -15.46 0.51
C THR A 78 -9.54 -14.08 -0.08
N ASN A 79 -10.25 -13.22 0.65
CA ASN A 79 -10.38 -11.79 0.38
C ASN A 79 -9.45 -10.95 1.28
N GLU A 80 -8.61 -11.59 2.07
CA GLU A 80 -7.66 -10.94 2.99
C GLU A 80 -6.21 -10.96 2.46
N GLY A 81 -5.98 -11.53 1.25
CA GLY A 81 -4.66 -11.92 0.75
C GLY A 81 -3.57 -10.88 0.93
N PHE A 82 -3.70 -9.74 0.25
CA PHE A 82 -2.69 -8.69 0.31
C PHE A 82 -2.74 -7.84 1.60
N LEU A 83 -3.79 -7.93 2.38
CA LEU A 83 -3.89 -7.29 3.69
C LEU A 83 -3.10 -8.02 4.78
N LYS A 84 -2.92 -9.34 4.60
CA LYS A 84 -2.38 -10.22 5.64
C LYS A 84 -1.16 -11.02 5.21
N ALA A 85 -0.61 -10.72 4.05
CA ALA A 85 0.62 -11.34 3.57
C ALA A 85 1.52 -10.31 2.89
N ILE A 86 2.83 -10.54 2.95
CA ILE A 86 3.86 -9.73 2.31
C ILE A 86 4.65 -10.59 1.33
N ASP A 87 5.36 -9.98 0.39
CA ASP A 87 6.26 -10.70 -0.51
C ASP A 87 7.21 -11.60 0.30
N ALA A 88 7.30 -12.88 -0.08
CA ALA A 88 8.10 -13.85 0.65
C ALA A 88 9.60 -13.54 0.66
N SER A 89 10.07 -12.72 -0.30
CA SER A 89 11.45 -12.26 -0.36
C SER A 89 11.77 -11.10 0.59
N CYS A 90 10.75 -10.43 1.15
CA CYS A 90 10.97 -9.35 2.10
C CYS A 90 11.57 -9.87 3.42
N GLU A 91 12.60 -9.19 3.90
CA GLU A 91 13.10 -9.42 5.24
C GLU A 91 12.08 -8.88 6.26
N VAL A 92 11.56 -9.76 7.10
CA VAL A 92 10.72 -9.36 8.23
C VAL A 92 11.65 -8.98 9.37
N TYR A 93 11.80 -7.70 9.65
CA TYR A 93 12.52 -7.24 10.82
C TYR A 93 11.72 -7.57 12.09
N ALA A 94 12.42 -7.75 13.21
CA ALA A 94 11.79 -8.04 14.49
C ALA A 94 10.67 -7.03 14.79
N GLU A 95 9.59 -7.52 15.40
CA GLU A 95 8.45 -6.70 15.80
C GLU A 95 8.93 -5.46 16.54
N LEU A 96 8.60 -4.30 16.03
CA LEU A 96 8.82 -3.05 16.74
C LEU A 96 7.74 -2.94 17.82
N PRO A 97 8.11 -2.57 19.05
CA PRO A 97 7.13 -2.33 20.11
C PRO A 97 6.35 -1.06 19.75
N ILE A 98 5.17 -1.24 19.17
CA ILE A 98 4.27 -0.14 18.84
C ILE A 98 3.21 -0.12 19.94
N GLU A 99 3.17 0.97 20.69
CA GLU A 99 2.06 1.25 21.58
C GLU A 99 0.90 1.78 20.74
N TYR A 100 -0.21 1.05 20.73
CA TYR A 100 -1.42 1.52 20.08
C TYR A 100 -2.08 2.59 20.93
N GLY A 101 -2.48 3.69 20.28
CA GLY A 101 -3.23 4.76 20.92
C GLY A 101 -4.65 4.33 21.35
N SER A 102 -5.37 5.27 21.94
CA SER A 102 -6.74 5.06 22.46
C SER A 102 -7.78 4.78 21.37
N ALA A 103 -7.43 4.98 20.11
CA ALA A 103 -8.30 4.73 18.97
C ALA A 103 -8.73 3.25 18.84
N ARG A 104 -7.90 2.33 19.29
CA ARG A 104 -8.14 0.89 19.20
C ARG A 104 -8.65 0.35 20.52
N THR A 105 -9.90 -0.05 20.57
CA THR A 105 -10.53 -0.52 21.81
C THR A 105 -10.30 -2.02 22.06
N ASN A 106 -10.40 -2.86 21.03
CA ASN A 106 -10.09 -4.30 21.03
C ASN A 106 -10.15 -4.87 19.62
N GLU A 107 -9.72 -6.12 19.44
CA GLU A 107 -9.63 -6.78 18.12
C GLU A 107 -10.97 -6.94 17.38
N ASN A 108 -12.09 -6.92 18.09
CA ASN A 108 -13.42 -7.12 17.52
C ASN A 108 -14.25 -5.83 17.42
N THR A 109 -13.70 -4.70 17.82
CA THR A 109 -14.41 -3.43 17.84
C THR A 109 -13.83 -2.49 16.80
N TYR A 110 -14.65 -2.12 15.82
CA TYR A 110 -14.28 -1.08 14.85
C TYR A 110 -14.46 0.29 15.49
N VAL A 111 -13.52 1.16 15.20
CA VAL A 111 -13.54 2.55 15.68
C VAL A 111 -14.00 3.45 14.53
N ASP A 112 -14.78 4.49 14.84
CA ASP A 112 -15.09 5.52 13.86
C ASP A 112 -13.78 6.18 13.41
N ALA A 113 -13.43 6.02 12.14
CA ALA A 113 -12.17 6.49 11.61
C ALA A 113 -11.94 7.97 11.85
N TYR A 114 -13.01 8.80 11.70
CA TYR A 114 -12.88 10.25 11.83
C TYR A 114 -12.48 10.69 13.23
N SER A 115 -13.00 10.06 14.27
CA SER A 115 -12.73 10.46 15.66
C SER A 115 -11.25 10.35 16.05
N HIS A 116 -10.45 9.66 15.27
CA HIS A 116 -9.02 9.38 15.51
C HIS A 116 -8.09 9.87 14.39
N LEU A 117 -8.64 10.54 13.38
CA LEU A 117 -7.84 11.19 12.34
C LEU A 117 -7.09 12.39 12.92
N VAL A 118 -5.81 12.44 12.66
CA VAL A 118 -4.95 13.54 13.09
C VAL A 118 -4.25 14.17 11.89
N ASP A 119 -4.09 15.49 11.93
CA ASP A 119 -3.18 16.20 11.04
C ASP A 119 -1.73 15.87 11.45
N ILE A 120 -0.98 15.25 10.56
CA ILE A 120 0.40 14.82 10.86
C ILE A 120 1.31 15.97 11.26
N SER A 121 1.01 17.21 10.86
CA SER A 121 1.80 18.40 11.23
C SER A 121 1.76 18.72 12.71
N LYS A 122 0.86 18.11 13.48
CA LYS A 122 0.84 18.21 14.95
C LYS A 122 1.99 17.44 15.61
N TYR A 123 2.52 16.44 14.90
CA TYR A 123 3.53 15.51 15.41
C TYR A 123 4.86 15.59 14.65
N LEU A 124 4.83 16.04 13.40
CA LEU A 124 5.94 16.04 12.46
C LEU A 124 6.22 17.45 11.93
N LYS A 125 7.47 17.72 11.67
CA LYS A 125 7.90 18.94 10.95
C LYS A 125 7.71 18.72 9.45
N VAL A 126 6.63 19.29 8.91
CA VAL A 126 6.17 19.04 7.54
C VAL A 126 6.61 20.17 6.61
N TYR A 127 7.16 19.80 5.43
CA TYR A 127 7.32 20.69 4.30
C TYR A 127 6.14 20.53 3.35
N TYR A 128 5.29 21.55 3.25
CA TYR A 128 4.12 21.55 2.38
C TYR A 128 4.46 22.15 1.03
N SER A 129 4.49 21.33 -0.02
CA SER A 129 4.65 21.80 -1.40
C SER A 129 4.10 20.75 -2.36
N THR A 130 3.29 21.17 -3.31
CA THR A 130 2.85 20.34 -4.44
C THR A 130 3.79 20.45 -5.64
N ASP A 131 4.84 21.26 -5.54
CA ASP A 131 5.90 21.32 -6.54
C ASP A 131 6.75 20.05 -6.47
N ILE A 132 7.04 19.46 -7.62
CA ILE A 132 7.92 18.29 -7.72
C ILE A 132 9.40 18.69 -7.65
N ASP A 133 9.75 19.94 -7.99
CA ASP A 133 11.11 20.48 -7.88
C ASP A 133 11.40 20.91 -6.44
N ASN A 134 12.39 20.28 -5.83
CA ASN A 134 12.85 20.60 -4.49
C ASN A 134 14.21 21.34 -4.51
N THR A 135 14.65 21.85 -5.66
CA THR A 135 15.94 22.53 -5.81
C THR A 135 16.05 23.71 -4.86
N GLY A 136 17.11 23.71 -4.04
CA GLY A 136 17.39 24.77 -3.07
C GLY A 136 16.61 24.65 -1.76
N VAL A 137 15.82 23.61 -1.57
CA VAL A 137 15.16 23.31 -0.30
C VAL A 137 16.02 22.33 0.52
N ASP A 138 16.39 22.73 1.73
CA ASP A 138 17.04 21.83 2.68
C ASP A 138 15.99 20.96 3.37
N LEU A 139 15.67 19.81 2.75
CA LEU A 139 14.70 18.87 3.28
C LEU A 139 15.16 18.16 4.55
N SER A 140 16.45 18.19 4.88
CA SER A 140 16.97 17.57 6.13
C SER A 140 16.41 18.22 7.39
N GLN A 141 15.86 19.43 7.27
CA GLN A 141 15.22 20.16 8.36
C GLN A 141 13.77 19.72 8.62
N TYR A 142 13.21 18.88 7.76
CA TYR A 142 11.82 18.41 7.83
C TYR A 142 11.79 16.89 8.03
N ASP A 143 10.73 16.39 8.65
CA ASP A 143 10.51 14.97 8.83
C ASP A 143 9.89 14.35 7.58
N VAL A 144 9.07 15.12 6.89
CA VAL A 144 8.30 14.66 5.72
C VAL A 144 7.95 15.83 4.80
N LYS A 145 7.88 15.55 3.49
CA LYS A 145 7.23 16.43 2.51
C LYS A 145 5.80 15.95 2.29
N VAL A 146 4.83 16.86 2.28
CA VAL A 146 3.43 16.59 1.90
C VAL A 146 3.14 17.26 0.57
N SER A 147 2.73 16.46 -0.41
CA SER A 147 2.44 16.86 -1.79
C SER A 147 1.19 16.14 -2.30
N MET A 148 0.04 16.40 -1.68
CA MET A 148 -1.20 15.66 -1.96
C MET A 148 -1.64 15.85 -3.41
N LYS A 149 -1.48 14.82 -4.24
CA LYS A 149 -1.80 14.88 -5.68
C LYS A 149 -3.25 15.24 -5.95
N LEU A 150 -4.16 14.69 -5.16
CA LEU A 150 -5.59 14.94 -5.34
C LEU A 150 -6.03 16.37 -4.99
N SER A 151 -5.15 17.17 -4.39
CA SER A 151 -5.37 18.62 -4.19
C SER A 151 -4.88 19.47 -5.38
N THR A 152 -4.41 18.86 -6.43
CA THR A 152 -3.89 19.51 -7.64
C THR A 152 -4.71 19.15 -8.87
N SER A 153 -4.43 19.76 -10.01
CA SER A 153 -5.01 19.37 -11.30
C SER A 153 -4.30 18.19 -11.97
N ASP A 154 -3.19 17.69 -11.39
CA ASP A 154 -2.49 16.48 -11.87
C ASP A 154 -3.20 15.22 -11.40
N THR A 155 -4.43 15.05 -11.87
CA THR A 155 -5.32 13.92 -11.57
C THR A 155 -5.90 13.34 -12.85
N THR A 156 -6.51 12.17 -12.75
CA THR A 156 -7.18 11.50 -13.88
C THR A 156 -8.37 12.30 -14.45
N ILE A 157 -8.91 13.28 -13.71
CA ILE A 157 -10.01 14.15 -14.15
C ILE A 157 -9.54 15.55 -14.55
N GLY A 158 -8.25 15.87 -14.39
CA GLY A 158 -7.68 17.17 -14.75
C GLY A 158 -8.05 18.34 -13.83
N GLU A 159 -8.67 18.04 -12.69
CA GLU A 159 -9.06 19.01 -11.65
C GLU A 159 -8.86 18.43 -10.24
N PRO A 160 -8.74 19.27 -9.20
CA PRO A 160 -8.61 18.79 -7.83
C PRO A 160 -9.88 18.06 -7.34
N PHE A 161 -9.69 17.06 -6.50
CA PHE A 161 -10.79 16.40 -5.77
C PHE A 161 -11.14 17.15 -4.48
N TYR A 162 -10.16 17.83 -3.88
CA TYR A 162 -10.28 18.72 -2.71
C TYR A 162 -9.23 19.84 -2.82
N ASN A 163 -9.33 20.88 -1.97
CA ASN A 163 -8.52 22.09 -2.14
C ASN A 163 -7.31 22.17 -1.20
N ARG A 164 -7.28 21.34 -0.15
CA ARG A 164 -6.24 21.42 0.88
C ARG A 164 -5.12 20.41 0.63
N ASN A 165 -3.88 20.90 0.58
CA ASN A 165 -2.69 20.04 0.66
C ASN A 165 -2.49 19.61 2.12
N LEU A 166 -3.31 18.68 2.61
CA LEU A 166 -3.40 18.25 4.00
C LEU A 166 -3.28 16.74 4.10
N CYS A 167 -2.34 16.26 4.91
CA CYS A 167 -2.17 14.86 5.20
C CYS A 167 -2.79 14.52 6.57
N MET A 168 -3.82 13.68 6.54
CA MET A 168 -4.48 13.15 7.73
C MET A 168 -4.28 11.64 7.78
N LEU A 169 -4.01 11.11 8.97
CA LEU A 169 -3.89 9.67 9.23
C LEU A 169 -4.57 9.32 10.55
N GLN A 170 -4.92 8.05 10.73
CA GLN A 170 -5.20 7.53 12.05
C GLN A 170 -3.96 7.67 12.94
N TYR A 171 -4.14 8.01 14.19
CA TYR A 171 -3.03 8.25 15.10
C TYR A 171 -2.08 7.04 15.20
N ASP A 172 -2.63 5.84 15.34
CA ASP A 172 -1.82 4.61 15.42
C ASP A 172 -1.02 4.36 14.13
N THR A 173 -1.61 4.62 12.97
CA THR A 173 -0.92 4.55 11.67
C THR A 173 0.21 5.59 11.58
N LEU A 174 -0.02 6.80 12.10
CA LEU A 174 1.01 7.83 12.18
C LEU A 174 2.18 7.39 13.06
N GLN A 175 1.94 6.74 14.20
CA GLN A 175 3.02 6.22 15.06
C GLN A 175 3.92 5.23 14.30
N LYS A 176 3.33 4.32 13.52
CA LYS A 176 4.08 3.41 12.65
C LYS A 176 4.88 4.17 11.57
N LEU A 177 4.28 5.19 10.97
CA LEU A 177 4.95 6.03 9.98
C LEU A 177 6.13 6.78 10.60
N MET A 178 6.03 7.27 11.84
CA MET A 178 7.13 7.95 12.52
C MET A 178 8.35 7.04 12.69
N LEU A 179 8.15 5.75 12.97
CA LEU A 179 9.25 4.78 13.01
C LEU A 179 9.91 4.59 11.63
N ALA A 180 9.11 4.57 10.57
CA ALA A 180 9.64 4.49 9.21
C ALA A 180 10.43 5.75 8.83
N ILE A 181 9.92 6.93 9.21
CA ILE A 181 10.60 8.22 8.99
C ILE A 181 11.99 8.21 9.64
N GLU A 182 12.11 7.76 10.90
CA GLU A 182 13.40 7.69 11.58
C GLU A 182 14.40 6.84 10.78
N LYS A 183 13.99 5.66 10.31
CA LYS A 183 14.85 4.77 9.53
C LYS A 183 15.27 5.37 8.20
N PHE A 184 14.35 5.99 7.46
CA PHE A 184 14.67 6.65 6.20
C PHE A 184 15.64 7.82 6.40
N ARG A 185 15.45 8.60 7.47
CA ARG A 185 16.35 9.73 7.80
C ARG A 185 17.76 9.28 8.19
N GLU A 186 17.90 8.17 8.89
CA GLU A 186 19.22 7.57 9.19
C GLU A 186 20.00 7.26 7.91
N ASP A 187 19.29 6.85 6.84
CA ASP A 187 19.87 6.54 5.53
C ASP A 187 19.95 7.77 4.60
N GLY A 188 19.55 8.96 5.08
CA GLY A 188 19.64 10.22 4.34
C GLY A 188 18.47 10.52 3.41
N TYR A 189 17.32 9.85 3.59
CA TYR A 189 16.11 10.05 2.78
C TYR A 189 15.04 10.83 3.53
N THR A 190 14.25 11.60 2.79
CA THR A 190 13.01 12.25 3.25
C THR A 190 11.83 11.60 2.55
N ILE A 191 10.79 11.25 3.29
CA ILE A 191 9.53 10.74 2.73
C ILE A 191 8.79 11.89 2.02
N VAL A 192 8.22 11.62 0.84
CA VAL A 192 7.16 12.44 0.26
C VAL A 192 5.85 11.66 0.25
N ILE A 193 4.79 12.25 0.81
CA ILE A 193 3.44 11.69 0.83
C ILE A 193 2.61 12.36 -0.27
N TYR A 194 2.04 11.54 -1.15
CA TYR A 194 1.21 11.96 -2.28
C TYR A 194 -0.29 11.75 -2.07
N ASP A 195 -0.66 10.79 -1.22
CA ASP A 195 -2.04 10.57 -0.78
C ASP A 195 -2.04 9.89 0.60
N ALA A 196 -3.12 10.14 1.38
CA ALA A 196 -3.28 9.56 2.70
C ALA A 196 -4.78 9.36 2.97
N TYR A 197 -5.38 10.01 3.98
CA TYR A 197 -6.82 9.97 4.14
C TYR A 197 -7.52 10.56 2.91
N ARG A 198 -8.49 9.84 2.40
CA ARG A 198 -9.32 10.19 1.25
C ARG A 198 -10.78 9.87 1.58
N PRO A 199 -11.66 10.88 1.67
CA PRO A 199 -13.08 10.63 1.95
C PRO A 199 -13.71 9.61 1.01
N THR A 200 -14.67 8.83 1.49
CA THR A 200 -15.36 7.79 0.67
C THR A 200 -16.01 8.39 -0.58
N SER A 201 -16.55 9.62 -0.50
CA SER A 201 -17.11 10.32 -1.66
C SER A 201 -16.07 10.67 -2.72
N VAL A 202 -14.84 11.03 -2.30
CA VAL A 202 -13.70 11.25 -3.20
C VAL A 202 -13.29 9.94 -3.85
N GLN A 203 -13.20 8.87 -3.07
CA GLN A 203 -12.94 7.51 -3.56
C GLN A 203 -13.97 7.09 -4.61
N GLN A 204 -15.27 7.31 -4.34
CA GLN A 204 -16.34 6.99 -5.27
C GLN A 204 -16.24 7.81 -6.56
N ARG A 205 -16.05 9.13 -6.45
CA ARG A 205 -15.89 10.01 -7.62
C ARG A 205 -14.70 9.59 -8.49
N TRP A 206 -13.60 9.17 -7.87
CA TRP A 206 -12.43 8.68 -8.61
C TRP A 206 -12.73 7.35 -9.29
N PHE A 207 -13.37 6.41 -8.58
CA PHE A 207 -13.78 5.13 -9.15
C PHE A 207 -14.74 5.31 -10.34
N ASP A 208 -15.70 6.23 -10.25
CA ASP A 208 -16.67 6.50 -11.32
C ASP A 208 -15.99 6.92 -12.65
N VAL A 209 -14.79 7.52 -12.57
CA VAL A 209 -13.98 7.88 -13.73
C VAL A 209 -13.12 6.71 -14.21
N VAL A 210 -12.37 6.08 -13.32
CA VAL A 210 -11.40 5.03 -13.66
C VAL A 210 -12.10 3.71 -13.96
N GLN A 211 -13.16 3.36 -13.23
CA GLN A 211 -13.98 2.15 -13.34
C GLN A 211 -13.19 0.83 -13.38
N VAL A 212 -11.99 0.82 -12.80
CA VAL A 212 -11.13 -0.35 -12.70
C VAL A 212 -10.78 -0.55 -11.22
N HIS A 213 -11.49 -1.47 -10.56
CA HIS A 213 -11.35 -1.74 -9.12
C HIS A 213 -9.89 -2.02 -8.70
N LYS A 214 -9.12 -2.66 -9.55
CA LYS A 214 -7.70 -2.95 -9.35
C LYS A 214 -6.85 -1.69 -9.13
N TRP A 215 -7.22 -0.56 -9.74
CA TRP A 215 -6.47 0.70 -9.66
C TRP A 215 -7.07 1.68 -8.66
N VAL A 216 -8.39 1.70 -8.57
CA VAL A 216 -9.13 2.55 -7.63
C VAL A 216 -10.21 1.68 -7.02
N ALA A 217 -10.10 1.36 -5.74
CA ALA A 217 -11.05 0.50 -5.06
C ALA A 217 -12.47 1.07 -5.16
N ASN A 218 -13.43 0.19 -5.49
CA ASN A 218 -14.84 0.55 -5.48
C ASN A 218 -15.34 0.56 -4.03
N PRO A 219 -15.73 1.69 -3.46
CA PRO A 219 -16.15 1.76 -2.05
C PRO A 219 -17.47 1.03 -1.78
N ALA A 220 -18.23 0.67 -2.83
CA ALA A 220 -19.48 -0.09 -2.70
C ALA A 220 -19.27 -1.61 -2.59
N ILE A 221 -18.04 -2.11 -2.77
CA ILE A 221 -17.72 -3.54 -2.82
C ILE A 221 -16.74 -3.90 -1.71
N GLY A 222 -16.94 -5.05 -1.09
CA GLY A 222 -16.04 -5.61 -0.11
C GLY A 222 -15.92 -4.76 1.16
N MET A 223 -14.71 -4.56 1.66
CA MET A 223 -14.43 -3.72 2.84
C MET A 223 -14.27 -2.23 2.52
N GLY A 224 -14.51 -1.80 1.28
CA GLY A 224 -14.23 -0.45 0.81
C GLY A 224 -12.75 -0.21 0.56
N GLY A 225 -12.34 1.06 0.51
CA GLY A 225 -10.93 1.44 0.42
C GLY A 225 -10.21 1.33 1.77
N VAL A 226 -8.93 1.61 1.76
CA VAL A 226 -8.11 1.75 2.97
C VAL A 226 -7.71 3.21 3.23
N HIS A 227 -7.70 4.03 2.17
CA HIS A 227 -7.50 5.47 2.28
C HIS A 227 -8.67 6.17 3.00
N ASP A 228 -9.90 5.73 2.77
CA ASP A 228 -11.09 6.27 3.44
C ASP A 228 -11.19 5.89 4.93
N ARG A 229 -10.27 5.03 5.39
CA ARG A 229 -10.07 4.70 6.81
C ARG A 229 -8.97 5.53 7.46
N GLY A 230 -8.21 6.32 6.68
CA GLY A 230 -7.03 7.04 7.16
C GLY A 230 -5.84 6.14 7.55
N THR A 231 -5.78 4.94 6.98
CA THR A 231 -4.79 3.91 7.33
C THR A 231 -3.87 3.54 6.17
N ALA A 232 -3.93 4.28 5.07
CA ALA A 232 -3.10 4.05 3.89
C ALA A 232 -2.35 5.32 3.49
N ILE A 233 -1.22 5.12 2.81
CA ILE A 233 -0.30 6.17 2.38
C ILE A 233 0.22 5.79 1.00
N ASP A 234 0.13 6.72 0.04
CA ASP A 234 0.87 6.67 -1.21
C ASP A 234 2.08 7.58 -1.10
N MET A 235 3.28 7.01 -1.26
CA MET A 235 4.52 7.70 -0.95
C MET A 235 5.67 7.33 -1.86
N SER A 236 6.71 8.18 -1.83
CA SER A 236 8.02 7.95 -2.40
C SER A 236 9.12 8.50 -1.48
N LEU A 237 10.36 8.45 -1.93
CA LEU A 237 11.53 8.93 -1.19
C LEU A 237 12.27 9.99 -1.98
N ILE A 238 12.83 10.98 -1.27
CA ILE A 238 13.66 12.05 -1.78
C ILE A 238 15.04 11.92 -1.15
N ASP A 239 16.10 12.00 -1.95
CA ASP A 239 17.48 11.96 -1.49
C ASP A 239 17.95 13.29 -0.86
N SER A 240 19.16 13.29 -0.33
CA SER A 240 19.75 14.48 0.30
C SER A 240 20.03 15.63 -0.66
N GLU A 241 19.99 15.40 -1.96
CA GLU A 241 20.16 16.42 -3.00
C GLU A 241 18.81 17.05 -3.43
N GLY A 242 17.69 16.51 -2.92
CA GLY A 242 16.34 16.96 -3.23
C GLY A 242 15.70 16.24 -4.43
N ASN A 243 16.31 15.16 -4.94
CA ASN A 243 15.78 14.40 -6.05
C ASN A 243 14.91 13.26 -5.53
N GLU A 244 13.73 13.07 -6.13
CA GLU A 244 12.95 11.85 -5.91
C GLU A 244 13.72 10.64 -6.44
N LEU A 245 13.73 9.54 -5.69
CA LEU A 245 14.39 8.31 -6.12
C LEU A 245 13.72 7.76 -7.38
N GLU A 246 14.52 7.17 -8.26
CA GLU A 246 13.99 6.45 -9.40
C GLU A 246 13.12 5.27 -8.90
N MET A 247 11.85 5.26 -9.31
CA MET A 247 10.85 4.25 -9.01
C MET A 247 10.34 3.59 -10.30
N PRO A 248 9.59 2.46 -10.21
CA PRO A 248 9.14 1.72 -11.40
C PRO A 248 8.40 2.56 -12.44
N THR A 249 7.57 3.49 -11.99
CA THR A 249 6.80 4.44 -12.81
C THR A 249 6.63 5.76 -12.05
N PRO A 250 6.21 6.84 -12.69
CA PRO A 250 5.68 7.99 -11.97
C PRO A 250 4.50 7.59 -11.07
N MET A 251 4.33 8.36 -9.97
CA MET A 251 3.23 8.18 -9.03
C MET A 251 1.86 8.18 -9.72
N HIS A 252 0.95 7.32 -9.29
CA HIS A 252 -0.41 7.16 -9.84
C HIS A 252 -0.44 6.83 -11.35
N THR A 253 0.60 6.19 -11.88
CA THR A 253 0.55 5.58 -13.20
C THR A 253 -0.15 4.24 -13.11
N PHE A 254 -1.45 4.20 -13.42
CA PHE A 254 -2.28 3.01 -13.29
C PHE A 254 -2.11 2.06 -14.49
N THR A 255 -0.97 1.40 -14.53
CA THR A 255 -0.60 0.44 -15.56
C THR A 255 0.09 -0.79 -14.94
N VAL A 256 0.24 -1.85 -15.71
CA VAL A 256 0.90 -3.08 -15.22
C VAL A 256 2.38 -2.86 -14.87
N GLU A 257 3.01 -1.86 -15.45
CA GLU A 257 4.40 -1.47 -15.16
C GLU A 257 4.57 -0.95 -13.72
N SER A 258 3.50 -0.46 -13.09
CA SER A 258 3.52 0.00 -11.70
C SER A 258 3.48 -1.15 -10.69
N ALA A 259 3.24 -2.35 -11.14
CA ALA A 259 3.24 -3.52 -10.26
C ALA A 259 4.66 -3.80 -9.72
N ARG A 260 4.73 -4.17 -8.44
CA ARG A 260 6.01 -4.52 -7.78
C ARG A 260 6.73 -5.68 -8.46
N THR A 261 6.00 -6.53 -9.16
CA THR A 261 6.50 -7.67 -9.93
C THR A 261 6.79 -7.35 -11.39
N SER A 262 6.62 -6.09 -11.83
CA SER A 262 6.93 -5.69 -13.20
C SER A 262 8.39 -6.02 -13.55
N THR A 263 8.60 -6.58 -14.75
CA THR A 263 9.94 -6.90 -15.28
C THR A 263 10.54 -5.77 -16.11
N THR A 264 9.77 -4.69 -16.35
CA THR A 264 10.21 -3.58 -17.20
C THR A 264 10.97 -2.48 -16.44
N MET A 265 10.92 -2.49 -15.09
CA MET A 265 11.64 -1.51 -14.29
C MET A 265 13.17 -1.74 -14.35
N THR A 266 13.93 -0.67 -14.19
CA THR A 266 15.39 -0.74 -14.05
C THR A 266 15.80 -1.46 -12.76
N GLU A 267 17.04 -1.89 -12.68
CA GLU A 267 17.59 -2.46 -11.45
C GLU A 267 17.61 -1.42 -10.31
N THR A 268 17.90 -0.17 -10.62
CA THR A 268 17.87 0.93 -9.65
C THR A 268 16.47 1.12 -9.08
N ALA A 269 15.45 1.22 -9.94
CA ALA A 269 14.07 1.36 -9.50
C ALA A 269 13.62 0.17 -8.63
N ARG A 270 14.00 -1.05 -9.01
CA ARG A 270 13.72 -2.27 -8.23
C ARG A 270 14.36 -2.23 -6.84
N ASN A 271 15.63 -1.84 -6.77
CA ASN A 271 16.35 -1.76 -5.50
C ASN A 271 15.76 -0.69 -4.59
N ASN A 272 15.42 0.50 -5.13
CA ASN A 272 14.80 1.58 -4.37
C ASN A 272 13.42 1.18 -3.86
N MET A 273 12.58 0.59 -4.73
CA MET A 273 11.25 0.09 -4.35
C MET A 273 11.34 -0.98 -3.24
N ASN A 274 12.25 -1.95 -3.37
CA ASN A 274 12.42 -3.01 -2.38
C ASN A 274 12.97 -2.46 -1.05
N TYR A 275 13.91 -1.50 -1.09
CA TYR A 275 14.40 -0.82 0.10
C TYR A 275 13.24 -0.13 0.85
N MET A 276 12.44 0.68 0.14
CA MET A 276 11.28 1.37 0.71
C MET A 276 10.27 0.36 1.29
N LEU A 277 9.98 -0.72 0.56
CA LEU A 277 9.10 -1.79 0.99
C LEU A 277 9.58 -2.43 2.30
N ASN A 278 10.86 -2.80 2.37
CA ASN A 278 11.43 -3.46 3.56
C ASN A 278 11.33 -2.58 4.81
N VAL A 279 11.63 -1.29 4.68
CA VAL A 279 11.49 -0.35 5.80
C VAL A 279 10.02 -0.26 6.24
N MET A 280 9.09 -0.03 5.32
CA MET A 280 7.68 0.12 5.64
C MET A 280 7.09 -1.13 6.28
N VAL A 281 7.39 -2.31 5.75
CA VAL A 281 6.94 -3.60 6.32
C VAL A 281 7.50 -3.79 7.73
N SER A 282 8.77 -3.46 7.95
CA SER A 282 9.38 -3.56 9.29
C SER A 282 8.72 -2.64 10.32
N CYS A 283 7.99 -1.61 9.87
CA CYS A 283 7.29 -0.65 10.72
C CYS A 283 5.78 -0.92 10.84
N GLY A 284 5.29 -2.09 10.40
CA GLY A 284 3.89 -2.50 10.59
C GLY A 284 2.96 -2.11 9.44
N PHE A 285 3.50 -1.86 8.26
CA PHE A 285 2.72 -1.68 7.04
C PHE A 285 2.70 -2.96 6.20
N THR A 286 1.68 -3.11 5.40
CA THR A 286 1.61 -4.04 4.28
C THR A 286 1.38 -3.24 2.99
N TYR A 287 1.24 -3.93 1.86
CA TYR A 287 1.20 -3.32 0.54
C TYR A 287 0.26 -4.06 -0.40
N ILE A 288 -0.01 -3.47 -1.56
CA ILE A 288 -0.63 -4.15 -2.70
C ILE A 288 0.39 -4.30 -3.84
N ASN A 289 0.25 -5.36 -4.62
CA ASN A 289 1.23 -5.65 -5.67
C ASN A 289 1.08 -4.76 -6.90
N SER A 290 -0.14 -4.29 -7.19
CA SER A 290 -0.43 -3.49 -8.37
C SER A 290 0.22 -2.10 -8.35
N GLU A 291 0.62 -1.60 -7.17
CA GLU A 291 1.04 -0.22 -6.96
C GLU A 291 2.29 -0.17 -6.07
N TRP A 292 3.42 0.24 -6.63
CA TRP A 292 4.68 0.32 -5.90
C TRP A 292 4.68 1.36 -4.77
N TRP A 293 3.86 2.40 -4.88
CA TRP A 293 3.77 3.51 -3.94
C TRP A 293 2.88 3.25 -2.73
N HIS A 294 1.94 2.29 -2.83
CA HIS A 294 0.88 2.08 -1.85
C HIS A 294 1.34 1.26 -0.66
N PHE A 295 1.10 1.79 0.54
CA PHE A 295 1.28 1.11 1.82
C PHE A 295 0.04 1.31 2.69
N GLN A 296 -0.33 0.29 3.44
CA GLN A 296 -1.46 0.35 4.35
C GLN A 296 -1.09 -0.30 5.69
N ASP A 297 -1.69 0.22 6.77
CA ASP A 297 -1.52 -0.32 8.11
C ASP A 297 -2.04 -1.76 8.18
N THR A 298 -1.28 -2.67 8.80
CA THR A 298 -1.72 -4.05 9.04
C THR A 298 -2.99 -4.13 9.90
N ASP A 299 -3.30 -3.08 10.66
CA ASP A 299 -4.48 -2.97 11.51
C ASP A 299 -5.65 -2.24 10.86
N THR A 300 -5.58 -1.93 9.56
CA THR A 300 -6.63 -1.18 8.82
C THR A 300 -8.04 -1.73 9.03
N LYS A 301 -8.18 -3.04 9.23
CA LYS A 301 -9.47 -3.73 9.48
C LYS A 301 -10.21 -3.27 10.73
N TYR A 302 -9.51 -2.63 11.68
CA TYR A 302 -10.12 -2.14 12.92
C TYR A 302 -10.71 -0.73 12.79
N TYR A 303 -10.57 -0.08 11.64
CA TYR A 303 -11.07 1.26 11.38
C TYR A 303 -12.19 1.22 10.35
N LEU A 304 -13.21 2.05 10.53
CA LEU A 304 -14.32 2.18 9.60
C LEU A 304 -14.00 3.21 8.51
N PRO A 305 -14.49 3.02 7.27
CA PRO A 305 -14.50 4.06 6.27
C PRO A 305 -15.27 5.29 6.76
N THR A 306 -14.81 6.47 6.36
CA THR A 306 -15.50 7.72 6.69
C THR A 306 -15.54 8.68 5.50
N ASP A 307 -16.48 9.61 5.51
CA ASP A 307 -16.72 10.54 4.41
C ASP A 307 -16.66 12.02 4.85
N HIS A 308 -15.85 12.31 5.86
CA HIS A 308 -15.64 13.72 6.25
C HIS A 308 -14.80 14.44 5.20
N PRO A 309 -15.31 15.50 4.56
CA PRO A 309 -14.57 16.24 3.55
C PRO A 309 -13.27 16.82 4.12
N ILE A 310 -12.15 16.66 3.42
CA ILE A 310 -10.85 17.19 3.85
C ILE A 310 -10.90 18.71 4.06
N ASP A 311 -11.65 19.43 3.22
CA ASP A 311 -11.75 20.87 3.29
C ASP A 311 -12.48 21.36 4.56
N ASP A 312 -13.30 20.53 5.18
CA ASP A 312 -14.15 20.84 6.33
C ASP A 312 -13.65 20.19 7.64
N ILE A 313 -12.62 19.33 7.58
CA ILE A 313 -12.12 18.67 8.80
C ILE A 313 -11.58 19.71 9.77
N PRO A 314 -12.13 19.79 11.01
CA PRO A 314 -11.53 20.62 12.04
C PRO A 314 -10.17 20.04 12.43
N LEU A 315 -9.17 20.91 12.56
CA LEU A 315 -7.85 20.50 13.08
C LEU A 315 -7.96 20.43 14.60
N VAL A 316 -7.89 19.22 15.13
CA VAL A 316 -7.94 18.99 16.58
C VAL A 316 -6.57 19.28 17.17
N PRO A 317 -6.47 20.12 18.21
CA PRO A 317 -5.21 20.37 18.92
C PRO A 317 -4.64 19.08 19.51
N LEU A 318 -3.29 19.00 19.57
CA LEU A 318 -2.59 17.85 20.13
C LEU A 318 -3.01 17.53 21.57
N GLU A 319 -3.26 18.55 22.37
CA GLU A 319 -3.67 18.48 23.77
C GLU A 319 -5.02 17.77 24.00
N ASP A 320 -5.82 17.58 22.95
CA ASP A 320 -7.12 16.90 23.03
C ASP A 320 -7.00 15.38 22.83
N PHE A 321 -5.77 14.85 22.64
CA PHE A 321 -5.48 13.42 22.47
C PHE A 321 -4.75 12.79 23.68
N GLU A 322 -4.51 13.52 24.74
CA GLU A 322 -3.92 12.99 26.00
C GLU A 322 -4.95 12.27 26.90
#